data_be14610e99bbf99b6f0caebf44635ddb
#
_entry.id   be14610e99bbf99b6f0caebf44635ddb
#
_cell.length_a   1.000
_cell.length_b   1.000
_cell.length_c   1.000
_cell.angle_alpha   90.00
_cell.angle_beta   90.00
_cell.angle_gamma   90.00
#
_symmetry.space_group_name_H-M   'P 1'
#
loop_
_entity.id
_entity.type
_entity.pdbx_description
1 polymer ?
#
loop_
_entity_poly.entity_id
_entity_poly.type
_entity_poly.pdbx_seq_one_letter_code
_entity_poly.pdbx_strand_id
1 'polypeptide(L)'
;MKRPKTFIFFHSSSRRKFVAGACISLAFALLFVIKLLPVAAQTTPEYVGYDDAISHNAQQMLAEGKQTFRFDTFGSEAFWGDTLKLHEAVAKLSPKQALALGLKVDTEALPADLVEQIKQGKVDLDDPATTLALLKLNAVVGVKAFLNPEGRMKSIGIHCALCHSTVDDSFAPGIGRRLDGWPNRDLDVGAIVASAPDLSAFKKLLGVPEPTVRKVLNSWGPGKFDAELILDGKAFRPDGKPAATLIPAAFGLVGVNNHTWTGAWGNVTYWNAFVSNLEMHGQGTFFDPRLDDKKKYPVAAKAGLGHKHDGEDLISAKLPALHFYQLAMPAPKPPPDSFNREAAARGETIFNTKAKCASCHVPPLFTEPGWNLHTAQEIGIDDFQAKRAPDNRYRTEPLRALFDTQKIHKGGFYHDGRFATLPDVVNHYDSVFKLRLTEQEKKDLIEYLKSI
;
A
#
# COMPACT_ATOMS: atom_id res chain seq x y z
N MET A 1 -3.81 57.73 -12.03
CA MET A 1 -3.95 58.75 -13.09
C MET A 1 -3.50 58.19 -14.42
N LYS A 2 -4.36 58.37 -15.42
CA LYS A 2 -4.28 58.09 -16.84
C LYS A 2 -4.75 56.71 -17.33
N ARG A 3 -5.96 56.77 -17.84
CA ARG A 3 -6.70 55.89 -18.75
C ARG A 3 -6.30 56.13 -20.21
N PRO A 4 -6.99 55.60 -21.21
CA PRO A 4 -6.63 54.51 -22.13
C PRO A 4 -6.51 55.01 -23.56
N LYS A 5 -6.24 54.15 -24.54
CA LYS A 5 -6.46 54.45 -25.96
C LYS A 5 -7.11 53.28 -26.69
N THR A 6 -8.32 53.56 -27.07
CA THR A 6 -9.18 52.95 -28.12
C THR A 6 -8.74 53.44 -29.50
N PHE A 7 -8.82 52.58 -30.53
CA PHE A 7 -8.95 52.97 -31.94
C PHE A 7 -9.23 51.70 -32.75
N ILE A 8 -10.29 51.58 -33.44
CA ILE A 8 -11.09 52.18 -34.50
C ILE A 8 -11.14 51.23 -35.72
N PHE A 9 -12.34 50.97 -36.13
CA PHE A 9 -12.82 50.29 -37.34
C PHE A 9 -12.32 50.88 -38.65
N PHE A 10 -12.14 50.04 -39.66
CA PHE A 10 -12.36 50.46 -41.06
C PHE A 10 -13.17 49.44 -41.85
N HIS A 11 -14.28 49.92 -42.33
CA HIS A 11 -15.17 49.32 -43.31
C HIS A 11 -14.66 49.71 -44.74
N SER A 12 -14.67 48.76 -45.65
CA SER A 12 -14.70 49.13 -47.08
C SER A 12 -15.52 48.12 -47.86
N SER A 13 -16.64 48.63 -48.40
CA SER A 13 -17.51 47.98 -49.35
C SER A 13 -17.00 48.19 -50.77
N SER A 14 -17.11 47.23 -51.66
CA SER A 14 -17.18 47.47 -53.11
C SER A 14 -18.01 46.38 -53.77
N ARG A 15 -19.09 46.89 -54.43
CA ARG A 15 -19.99 46.16 -55.35
C ARG A 15 -19.39 46.11 -56.77
N ARG A 16 -19.79 45.09 -57.53
CA ARG A 16 -20.15 45.03 -58.98
C ARG A 16 -19.77 43.66 -59.55
N LYS A 17 -20.43 42.99 -60.50
CA LYS A 17 -21.72 43.14 -61.24
C LYS A 17 -21.89 41.79 -61.96
N PHE A 18 -23.12 41.43 -62.22
CA PHE A 18 -23.67 40.41 -63.11
C PHE A 18 -22.94 40.20 -64.46
N VAL A 19 -22.84 38.90 -64.87
CA VAL A 19 -23.16 38.46 -66.26
C VAL A 19 -23.78 37.06 -66.21
N ALA A 20 -24.94 36.93 -66.83
CA ALA A 20 -25.67 35.73 -67.10
C ALA A 20 -25.13 35.02 -68.34
N GLY A 21 -25.18 33.72 -68.41
CA GLY A 21 -24.91 32.90 -69.58
C GLY A 21 -25.51 31.52 -69.43
N ALA A 22 -26.65 31.29 -70.06
CA ALA A 22 -27.32 29.99 -70.19
C ALA A 22 -26.72 29.14 -71.31
N CYS A 23 -26.63 27.85 -71.15
CA CYS A 23 -26.77 26.80 -72.20
C CYS A 23 -26.86 25.40 -71.47
N ILE A 24 -28.03 24.82 -71.35
CA ILE A 24 -28.66 23.71 -72.03
C ILE A 24 -27.91 22.37 -72.06
N SER A 25 -28.53 21.39 -71.35
CA SER A 25 -28.75 19.99 -71.63
C SER A 25 -27.56 19.00 -71.68
N LEU A 26 -27.50 18.04 -70.75
CA LEU A 26 -27.77 16.65 -71.09
C LEU A 26 -27.92 15.80 -69.79
N ALA A 27 -29.01 15.03 -69.79
CA ALA A 27 -29.36 14.08 -68.71
C ALA A 27 -28.40 12.93 -68.64
N PHE A 28 -27.91 12.61 -67.41
CA PHE A 28 -27.52 11.28 -67.05
C PHE A 28 -28.07 10.99 -65.65
N ALA A 29 -29.11 10.15 -65.65
CA ALA A 29 -29.66 9.59 -64.42
C ALA A 29 -28.66 8.62 -63.83
N LEU A 30 -27.93 9.04 -62.83
CA LEU A 30 -27.21 8.12 -61.91
C LEU A 30 -28.07 8.00 -60.65
N LEU A 31 -28.75 6.87 -60.55
CA LEU A 31 -29.43 6.40 -59.33
C LEU A 31 -28.36 6.23 -58.22
N PHE A 32 -28.12 7.27 -57.43
CA PHE A 32 -27.45 7.14 -56.18
C PHE A 32 -28.46 6.58 -55.15
N VAL A 33 -28.44 5.28 -54.94
CA VAL A 33 -29.06 4.64 -53.77
C VAL A 33 -28.25 5.11 -52.57
N ILE A 34 -28.63 6.24 -51.96
CA ILE A 34 -28.18 6.62 -50.63
C ILE A 34 -28.83 5.61 -49.69
N LYS A 35 -28.10 4.56 -49.29
CA LYS A 35 -28.44 3.82 -48.10
C LYS A 35 -28.44 4.82 -46.95
N LEU A 36 -29.62 5.23 -46.54
CA LEU A 36 -29.84 5.86 -45.23
C LEU A 36 -29.41 4.82 -44.19
N LEU A 37 -28.15 4.87 -43.78
CA LEU A 37 -27.74 4.27 -42.53
C LEU A 37 -28.62 4.92 -41.45
N PRO A 38 -29.28 4.13 -40.60
CA PRO A 38 -29.97 4.75 -39.48
C PRO A 38 -28.91 5.53 -38.70
N VAL A 39 -29.09 6.83 -38.63
CA VAL A 39 -28.41 7.68 -37.64
C VAL A 39 -28.77 7.01 -36.32
N ALA A 40 -27.79 6.34 -35.71
CA ALA A 40 -27.97 5.86 -34.36
C ALA A 40 -28.45 7.06 -33.56
N ALA A 41 -29.69 7.00 -33.09
CA ALA A 41 -30.21 7.99 -32.19
C ALA A 41 -29.15 8.11 -31.09
N GLN A 42 -28.51 9.27 -31.01
CA GLN A 42 -27.74 9.59 -29.80
C GLN A 42 -28.76 9.54 -28.69
N THR A 43 -28.71 8.43 -27.94
CA THR A 43 -29.43 8.33 -26.68
C THR A 43 -28.96 9.52 -25.87
N THR A 44 -29.85 10.49 -25.67
CA THR A 44 -29.64 11.54 -24.66
C THR A 44 -29.19 10.79 -23.42
N PRO A 45 -28.08 11.16 -22.78
CA PRO A 45 -27.66 10.50 -21.58
C PRO A 45 -28.84 10.53 -20.62
N GLU A 46 -29.33 9.36 -20.22
CA GLU A 46 -30.38 9.25 -19.23
C GLU A 46 -29.92 10.06 -18.01
N TYR A 47 -30.77 10.95 -17.53
CA TYR A 47 -30.43 11.80 -16.38
C TYR A 47 -30.25 10.88 -15.19
N VAL A 48 -29.00 10.58 -14.85
CA VAL A 48 -28.64 9.88 -13.62
C VAL A 48 -28.85 10.85 -12.47
N GLY A 49 -29.70 10.51 -11.51
CA GLY A 49 -29.89 11.30 -10.30
C GLY A 49 -28.55 11.55 -9.59
N TYR A 50 -28.46 12.63 -8.82
CA TYR A 50 -27.19 13.00 -8.16
C TYR A 50 -26.67 11.88 -7.24
N ASP A 51 -27.55 11.21 -6.49
CA ASP A 51 -27.19 10.08 -5.61
C ASP A 51 -26.74 8.85 -6.40
N ASP A 52 -27.33 8.59 -7.56
CA ASP A 52 -26.90 7.54 -8.47
C ASP A 52 -25.51 7.81 -9.03
N ALA A 53 -25.23 9.08 -9.37
CA ALA A 53 -23.90 9.49 -9.84
C ALA A 53 -22.83 9.29 -8.75
N ILE A 54 -23.13 9.63 -7.48
CA ILE A 54 -22.26 9.38 -6.33
C ILE A 54 -22.01 7.88 -6.16
N SER A 55 -23.06 7.07 -6.19
CA SER A 55 -22.99 5.63 -6.00
C SER A 55 -22.19 4.97 -7.13
N HIS A 56 -22.41 5.38 -8.37
CA HIS A 56 -21.68 4.88 -9.53
C HIS A 56 -20.18 5.22 -9.44
N ASN A 57 -19.85 6.48 -9.13
CA ASN A 57 -18.46 6.90 -8.93
C ASN A 57 -17.76 6.10 -7.82
N ALA A 58 -18.45 5.88 -6.69
CA ALA A 58 -17.89 5.10 -5.59
C ALA A 58 -17.60 3.65 -6.02
N GLN A 59 -18.51 3.00 -6.76
CA GLN A 59 -18.31 1.64 -7.27
C GLN A 59 -17.15 1.57 -8.26
N GLN A 60 -17.02 2.54 -9.15
CA GLN A 60 -15.91 2.63 -10.09
C GLN A 60 -14.58 2.77 -9.35
N MET A 61 -14.50 3.72 -8.41
CA MET A 61 -13.29 3.96 -7.61
C MET A 61 -12.88 2.72 -6.79
N LEU A 62 -13.85 1.97 -6.25
CA LEU A 62 -13.58 0.70 -5.57
C LEU A 62 -13.00 -0.35 -6.50
N ALA A 63 -13.56 -0.51 -7.69
CA ALA A 63 -13.11 -1.51 -8.66
C ALA A 63 -11.70 -1.18 -9.19
N GLU A 64 -11.47 0.05 -9.61
CA GLU A 64 -10.16 0.52 -10.10
C GLU A 64 -9.10 0.49 -9.01
N GLY A 65 -9.43 0.94 -7.79
CA GLY A 65 -8.53 0.93 -6.66
C GLY A 65 -8.14 -0.47 -6.21
N LYS A 66 -9.09 -1.42 -6.23
CA LYS A 66 -8.83 -2.84 -5.98
C LYS A 66 -7.88 -3.43 -7.02
N GLN A 67 -8.12 -3.11 -8.30
CA GLN A 67 -7.27 -3.56 -9.39
C GLN A 67 -5.84 -3.03 -9.24
N THR A 68 -5.71 -1.74 -8.93
CA THR A 68 -4.42 -1.10 -8.68
C THR A 68 -3.71 -1.71 -7.47
N PHE A 69 -4.38 -1.85 -6.34
CA PHE A 69 -3.82 -2.42 -5.12
C PHE A 69 -3.32 -3.85 -5.30
N ARG A 70 -4.08 -4.66 -6.04
CA ARG A 70 -3.81 -6.10 -6.18
C ARG A 70 -2.86 -6.47 -7.31
N PHE A 71 -2.71 -5.62 -8.36
CA PHE A 71 -2.07 -6.06 -9.59
C PHE A 71 -1.21 -5.02 -10.30
N ASP A 72 -1.20 -3.75 -9.85
CA ASP A 72 -0.43 -2.72 -10.52
C ASP A 72 0.99 -2.63 -9.96
N THR A 73 1.97 -2.77 -10.83
CA THR A 73 3.40 -2.70 -10.46
C THR A 73 3.95 -1.28 -10.57
N PHE A 74 3.20 -0.34 -11.12
CA PHE A 74 3.66 1.02 -11.38
C PHE A 74 4.97 1.11 -12.19
N GLY A 75 5.27 0.08 -13.00
CA GLY A 75 6.53 -0.03 -13.74
C GLY A 75 7.72 -0.49 -12.89
N SER A 76 7.49 -1.00 -11.68
CA SER A 76 8.55 -1.43 -10.76
C SER A 76 9.38 -2.62 -11.25
N GLU A 77 8.91 -3.34 -12.27
CA GLU A 77 9.65 -4.41 -12.93
C GLU A 77 10.99 -3.94 -13.54
N ALA A 78 11.08 -2.68 -13.96
CA ALA A 78 12.33 -2.09 -14.44
C ALA A 78 13.43 -2.08 -13.35
N PHE A 79 13.04 -1.95 -12.09
CA PHE A 79 13.98 -2.01 -10.97
C PHE A 79 14.18 -3.45 -10.48
N TRP A 80 13.10 -4.11 -10.05
CA TRP A 80 13.20 -5.43 -9.41
C TRP A 80 13.66 -6.52 -10.38
N GLY A 81 13.10 -6.51 -11.61
CA GLY A 81 13.44 -7.47 -12.64
C GLY A 81 14.64 -7.08 -13.46
N ASP A 82 14.64 -5.88 -14.07
CA ASP A 82 15.65 -5.55 -15.06
C ASP A 82 16.96 -5.09 -14.42
N THR A 83 16.92 -4.33 -13.32
CA THR A 83 18.11 -3.84 -12.62
C THR A 83 18.66 -4.88 -11.65
N LEU A 84 17.86 -5.37 -10.69
CA LEU A 84 18.34 -6.29 -9.65
C LEU A 84 18.40 -7.75 -10.08
N LYS A 85 17.80 -8.10 -11.23
CA LYS A 85 17.65 -9.49 -11.72
C LYS A 85 16.95 -10.42 -10.73
N LEU A 86 16.06 -9.87 -9.86
CA LEU A 86 15.40 -10.63 -8.81
C LEU A 86 14.58 -11.80 -9.38
N HIS A 87 14.05 -11.67 -10.60
CA HIS A 87 13.35 -12.74 -11.30
C HIS A 87 14.20 -14.02 -11.47
N GLU A 88 15.51 -13.91 -11.57
CA GLU A 88 16.41 -15.07 -11.69
C GLU A 88 16.53 -15.85 -10.36
N ALA A 89 16.42 -15.15 -9.22
CA ALA A 89 16.37 -15.78 -7.91
C ALA A 89 15.00 -16.41 -7.67
N VAL A 90 13.92 -15.68 -7.96
CA VAL A 90 12.53 -16.15 -7.77
C VAL A 90 12.23 -17.37 -8.65
N ALA A 91 12.77 -17.41 -9.88
CA ALA A 91 12.57 -18.55 -10.78
C ALA A 91 13.16 -19.88 -10.26
N LYS A 92 14.02 -19.83 -9.25
CA LYS A 92 14.64 -21.01 -8.62
C LYS A 92 13.92 -21.46 -7.35
N LEU A 93 12.98 -20.67 -6.84
CA LEU A 93 12.25 -20.99 -5.63
C LEU A 93 11.13 -22.00 -5.91
N SER A 94 11.10 -23.06 -5.14
CA SER A 94 9.92 -23.92 -5.07
C SER A 94 8.79 -23.23 -4.30
N PRO A 95 7.52 -23.65 -4.46
CA PRO A 95 6.40 -23.13 -3.67
C PRO A 95 6.64 -23.19 -2.16
N LYS A 96 7.22 -24.28 -1.64
CA LYS A 96 7.56 -24.42 -0.21
C LYS A 96 8.58 -23.36 0.22
N GLN A 97 9.61 -23.11 -0.56
CA GLN A 97 10.60 -22.06 -0.27
C GLN A 97 9.98 -20.67 -0.34
N ALA A 98 9.12 -20.41 -1.32
CA ALA A 98 8.41 -19.15 -1.45
C ALA A 98 7.47 -18.90 -0.25
N LEU A 99 6.72 -19.90 0.19
CA LEU A 99 5.88 -19.84 1.39
C LEU A 99 6.72 -19.63 2.67
N ALA A 100 7.90 -20.26 2.77
CA ALA A 100 8.80 -20.08 3.90
C ALA A 100 9.35 -18.64 3.98
N LEU A 101 9.48 -17.95 2.85
CA LEU A 101 9.80 -16.51 2.78
C LEU A 101 8.58 -15.60 3.02
N GLY A 102 7.42 -16.19 3.32
CA GLY A 102 6.18 -15.47 3.64
C GLY A 102 5.38 -15.03 2.42
N LEU A 103 5.72 -15.43 1.21
CA LEU A 103 4.85 -15.25 0.05
C LEU A 103 3.55 -16.04 0.25
N LYS A 104 2.46 -15.56 -0.32
CA LYS A 104 1.11 -16.13 -0.14
C LYS A 104 0.52 -16.55 -1.48
N VAL A 105 -0.37 -17.54 -1.45
CA VAL A 105 -1.10 -18.00 -2.64
C VAL A 105 -2.60 -17.76 -2.45
N ASP A 106 -3.17 -16.99 -3.37
CA ASP A 106 -4.60 -16.70 -3.45
C ASP A 106 -5.33 -17.82 -4.18
N THR A 107 -6.14 -18.59 -3.44
CA THR A 107 -6.90 -19.69 -4.02
C THR A 107 -8.01 -19.24 -4.97
N GLU A 108 -8.49 -17.99 -4.86
CA GLU A 108 -9.49 -17.45 -5.79
C GLU A 108 -8.92 -17.18 -7.19
N ALA A 109 -7.59 -17.10 -7.31
CA ALA A 109 -6.90 -16.95 -8.60
C ALA A 109 -6.59 -18.31 -9.28
N LEU A 110 -6.83 -19.42 -8.58
CA LEU A 110 -6.54 -20.76 -9.10
C LEU A 110 -7.74 -21.37 -9.83
N PRO A 111 -7.54 -22.04 -10.97
CA PRO A 111 -8.55 -22.91 -11.57
C PRO A 111 -9.02 -24.00 -10.59
N ALA A 112 -10.30 -24.33 -10.61
CA ALA A 112 -10.88 -25.27 -9.65
C ALA A 112 -10.25 -26.68 -9.70
N ASP A 113 -9.86 -27.14 -10.88
CA ASP A 113 -9.16 -28.40 -11.09
C ASP A 113 -7.75 -28.39 -10.45
N LEU A 114 -7.04 -27.26 -10.53
CA LEU A 114 -5.74 -27.11 -9.89
C LEU A 114 -5.86 -27.11 -8.36
N VAL A 115 -6.89 -26.44 -7.81
CA VAL A 115 -7.19 -26.47 -6.37
C VAL A 115 -7.40 -27.90 -5.90
N GLU A 116 -8.16 -28.71 -6.67
CA GLU A 116 -8.40 -30.10 -6.33
C GLU A 116 -7.14 -30.97 -6.45
N GLN A 117 -6.29 -30.74 -7.46
CA GLN A 117 -5.00 -31.42 -7.59
C GLN A 117 -4.06 -31.13 -6.41
N ILE A 118 -4.04 -29.88 -5.93
CA ILE A 118 -3.24 -29.50 -4.77
C ILE A 118 -3.77 -30.22 -3.50
N LYS A 119 -5.09 -30.27 -3.31
CA LYS A 119 -5.72 -31.02 -2.19
C LYS A 119 -5.35 -32.49 -2.19
N GLN A 120 -5.29 -33.08 -3.38
CA GLN A 120 -4.93 -34.49 -3.55
C GLN A 120 -3.43 -34.76 -3.48
N GLY A 121 -2.61 -33.72 -3.22
CA GLY A 121 -1.14 -33.85 -3.18
C GLY A 121 -0.51 -34.20 -4.53
N LYS A 122 -1.21 -33.96 -5.65
CA LYS A 122 -0.75 -34.24 -7.01
C LYS A 122 0.14 -33.16 -7.60
N VAL A 123 0.22 -31.99 -6.96
CA VAL A 123 1.07 -30.89 -7.36
C VAL A 123 2.36 -30.95 -6.58
N ASP A 124 3.48 -30.97 -7.29
CA ASP A 124 4.80 -30.94 -6.65
C ASP A 124 5.11 -29.54 -6.14
N LEU A 125 5.11 -29.38 -4.82
CA LEU A 125 5.43 -28.11 -4.15
C LEU A 125 6.94 -27.91 -3.93
N ASP A 126 7.76 -28.86 -4.31
CA ASP A 126 9.23 -28.77 -4.29
C ASP A 126 9.79 -28.38 -5.67
N ASP A 127 8.97 -28.40 -6.75
CA ASP A 127 9.39 -28.03 -8.09
C ASP A 127 9.25 -26.50 -8.33
N PRO A 128 10.33 -25.78 -8.68
CA PRO A 128 10.26 -24.37 -9.09
C PRO A 128 9.33 -24.10 -10.29
N ALA A 129 9.10 -25.07 -11.18
CA ALA A 129 8.15 -24.93 -12.28
C ALA A 129 6.72 -24.65 -11.78
N THR A 130 6.35 -25.21 -10.63
CA THR A 130 5.06 -24.92 -9.98
C THR A 130 4.97 -23.47 -9.53
N THR A 131 6.03 -22.87 -9.01
CA THR A 131 6.07 -21.43 -8.66
C THR A 131 5.84 -20.58 -9.91
N LEU A 132 6.49 -20.90 -11.03
CA LEU A 132 6.27 -20.20 -12.30
C LEU A 132 4.82 -20.34 -12.78
N ALA A 133 4.21 -21.52 -12.63
CA ALA A 133 2.80 -21.72 -12.98
C ALA A 133 1.86 -20.86 -12.13
N LEU A 134 2.09 -20.77 -10.81
CA LEU A 134 1.33 -19.91 -9.90
C LEU A 134 1.48 -18.43 -10.24
N LEU A 135 2.68 -17.99 -10.60
CA LEU A 135 2.96 -16.61 -11.04
C LEU A 135 2.23 -16.28 -12.36
N LYS A 136 2.18 -17.21 -13.31
CA LYS A 136 1.41 -17.05 -14.57
C LYS A 136 -0.08 -16.85 -14.35
N LEU A 137 -0.62 -17.43 -13.30
CA LEU A 137 -2.02 -17.29 -12.89
C LEU A 137 -2.28 -16.03 -12.05
N ASN A 138 -1.25 -15.22 -11.75
CA ASN A 138 -1.31 -14.12 -10.79
C ASN A 138 -1.81 -14.57 -9.40
N ALA A 139 -1.56 -15.83 -9.03
CA ALA A 139 -1.98 -16.40 -7.76
C ALA A 139 -1.00 -16.11 -6.62
N VAL A 140 0.25 -15.71 -6.91
CA VAL A 140 1.19 -15.28 -5.87
C VAL A 140 0.87 -13.84 -5.48
N VAL A 141 0.42 -13.66 -4.24
CA VAL A 141 -0.03 -12.36 -3.73
C VAL A 141 1.12 -11.35 -3.74
N GLY A 142 0.89 -10.22 -4.39
CA GLY A 142 1.81 -9.09 -4.37
C GLY A 142 2.96 -9.15 -5.39
N VAL A 143 2.99 -10.19 -6.24
CA VAL A 143 4.07 -10.41 -7.20
C VAL A 143 3.51 -10.64 -8.60
N LYS A 144 4.06 -9.97 -9.61
CA LYS A 144 3.71 -10.13 -11.01
C LYS A 144 4.92 -10.54 -11.83
N ALA A 145 4.82 -11.65 -12.53
CA ALA A 145 5.83 -12.08 -13.48
C ALA A 145 5.55 -11.53 -14.88
N PHE A 146 6.59 -11.05 -15.54
CA PHE A 146 6.57 -10.67 -16.95
C PHE A 146 7.29 -11.75 -17.75
N LEU A 147 6.63 -12.29 -18.75
CA LEU A 147 7.14 -13.43 -19.52
C LEU A 147 7.58 -13.01 -20.90
N ASN A 148 8.57 -13.72 -21.44
CA ASN A 148 8.92 -13.63 -22.85
C ASN A 148 8.00 -14.52 -23.69
N PRO A 149 8.05 -14.46 -25.05
CA PRO A 149 7.21 -15.30 -25.93
C PRO A 149 7.35 -16.80 -25.68
N GLU A 150 8.52 -17.24 -25.20
CA GLU A 150 8.79 -18.65 -24.88
C GLU A 150 8.25 -19.07 -23.50
N GLY A 151 7.55 -18.17 -22.80
CA GLY A 151 6.95 -18.43 -21.50
C GLY A 151 7.92 -18.46 -20.31
N ARG A 152 9.16 -18.01 -20.50
CA ARG A 152 10.16 -17.85 -19.42
C ARG A 152 10.02 -16.49 -18.75
N MET A 153 10.29 -16.44 -17.45
CA MET A 153 10.26 -15.18 -16.70
C MET A 153 11.37 -14.23 -17.20
N LYS A 154 10.95 -13.08 -17.73
CA LYS A 154 11.84 -12.02 -18.21
C LYS A 154 12.11 -10.99 -17.12
N SER A 155 11.10 -10.66 -16.34
CA SER A 155 11.17 -9.66 -15.28
C SER A 155 10.13 -9.96 -14.22
N ILE A 156 10.19 -9.22 -13.09
CA ILE A 156 9.26 -9.33 -11.97
C ILE A 156 8.99 -7.94 -11.41
N GLY A 157 7.73 -7.66 -11.12
CA GLY A 157 7.29 -6.44 -10.43
C GLY A 157 6.53 -6.77 -9.15
N ILE A 158 6.42 -5.80 -8.27
CA ILE A 158 5.70 -5.93 -6.99
C ILE A 158 4.53 -4.95 -6.94
N HIS A 159 3.52 -5.27 -6.14
CA HIS A 159 2.38 -4.40 -5.90
C HIS A 159 1.98 -4.34 -4.42
N CYS A 160 1.13 -3.37 -4.04
CA CYS A 160 0.78 -3.05 -2.64
C CYS A 160 0.39 -4.28 -1.82
N ALA A 161 -0.27 -5.26 -2.46
CA ALA A 161 -0.70 -6.49 -1.82
C ALA A 161 0.45 -7.36 -1.27
N LEU A 162 1.70 -7.17 -1.70
CA LEU A 162 2.84 -7.94 -1.18
C LEU A 162 2.99 -7.78 0.34
N CYS A 163 2.97 -6.54 0.81
CA CYS A 163 3.11 -6.20 2.22
C CYS A 163 1.77 -6.09 2.95
N HIS A 164 0.71 -5.67 2.24
CA HIS A 164 -0.59 -5.34 2.85
C HIS A 164 -1.72 -6.26 2.42
N SER A 165 -1.42 -7.52 2.08
CA SER A 165 -2.39 -8.61 1.99
C SER A 165 -1.78 -9.89 2.52
N THR A 166 -2.62 -10.69 3.18
CA THR A 166 -2.31 -12.08 3.54
C THR A 166 -3.41 -12.98 3.00
N VAL A 167 -3.49 -14.21 3.46
CA VAL A 167 -4.57 -15.14 3.15
C VAL A 167 -5.19 -15.71 4.44
N ASP A 168 -6.40 -16.23 4.35
CA ASP A 168 -7.14 -16.78 5.49
C ASP A 168 -6.65 -18.17 5.93
N ASP A 169 -5.67 -18.77 5.23
CA ASP A 169 -5.15 -20.12 5.45
C ASP A 169 -6.22 -21.22 5.37
N SER A 170 -7.35 -20.92 4.72
CA SER A 170 -8.49 -21.85 4.60
C SER A 170 -8.14 -23.14 3.87
N PHE A 171 -7.04 -23.15 3.14
CA PHE A 171 -6.56 -24.32 2.43
C PHE A 171 -5.35 -24.98 3.12
N ALA A 172 -4.32 -24.20 3.39
CA ALA A 172 -3.09 -24.59 4.07
C ALA A 172 -2.37 -23.33 4.58
N PRO A 173 -1.39 -23.43 5.50
CA PRO A 173 -0.61 -22.27 5.92
C PRO A 173 -0.03 -21.51 4.72
N GLY A 174 -0.36 -20.22 4.58
CA GLY A 174 0.05 -19.36 3.47
C GLY A 174 -0.75 -19.54 2.17
N ILE A 175 -1.77 -20.40 2.15
CA ILE A 175 -2.62 -20.67 0.98
C ILE A 175 -4.09 -20.55 1.40
N GLY A 176 -4.83 -19.65 0.75
CA GLY A 176 -6.24 -19.41 1.07
C GLY A 176 -6.80 -18.23 0.31
N ARG A 177 -7.96 -17.70 0.74
CA ARG A 177 -8.56 -16.52 0.15
C ARG A 177 -7.83 -15.26 0.63
N ARG A 178 -7.63 -14.33 -0.27
CA ARG A 178 -6.91 -13.09 0.00
C ARG A 178 -7.66 -12.17 0.97
N LEU A 179 -6.91 -11.62 1.92
CA LEU A 179 -7.34 -10.64 2.91
C LEU A 179 -6.59 -9.32 2.67
N ASP A 180 -7.20 -8.42 1.88
CA ASP A 180 -6.61 -7.11 1.61
C ASP A 180 -6.65 -6.22 2.85
N GLY A 181 -5.61 -5.40 3.01
CA GLY A 181 -5.42 -4.53 4.17
C GLY A 181 -4.77 -5.23 5.38
N TRP A 182 -4.69 -6.55 5.39
CA TRP A 182 -4.02 -7.30 6.46
C TRP A 182 -2.50 -7.28 6.24
N PRO A 183 -1.71 -6.97 7.27
CA PRO A 183 -0.26 -6.94 7.13
C PRO A 183 0.29 -8.35 6.90
N ASN A 184 1.17 -8.51 5.93
CA ASN A 184 1.86 -9.80 5.75
C ASN A 184 3.05 -9.90 6.72
N ARG A 185 2.77 -10.37 7.93
CA ARG A 185 3.75 -10.49 9.01
C ARG A 185 4.67 -11.71 8.88
N ASP A 186 4.47 -12.55 7.85
CA ASP A 186 5.37 -13.65 7.51
C ASP A 186 6.40 -13.26 6.45
N LEU A 187 6.17 -12.17 5.72
CA LEU A 187 6.98 -11.77 4.58
C LEU A 187 8.39 -11.33 5.01
N ASP A 188 9.40 -12.04 4.58
CA ASP A 188 10.80 -11.65 4.76
C ASP A 188 11.30 -10.87 3.53
N VAL A 189 10.91 -9.58 3.48
CA VAL A 189 11.31 -8.66 2.39
C VAL A 189 12.82 -8.61 2.26
N GLY A 190 13.51 -8.53 3.40
CA GLY A 190 14.97 -8.42 3.43
C GLY A 190 15.65 -9.63 2.80
N ALA A 191 15.26 -10.85 3.18
CA ALA A 191 15.82 -12.07 2.62
C ALA A 191 15.51 -12.21 1.12
N ILE A 192 14.28 -11.86 0.70
CA ILE A 192 13.90 -11.88 -0.72
C ILE A 192 14.79 -10.93 -1.53
N VAL A 193 14.92 -9.68 -1.10
CA VAL A 193 15.74 -8.69 -1.81
C VAL A 193 17.23 -9.06 -1.77
N ALA A 194 17.71 -9.57 -0.62
CA ALA A 194 19.09 -10.05 -0.48
C ALA A 194 19.42 -11.23 -1.39
N SER A 195 18.45 -11.96 -1.90
CA SER A 195 18.68 -13.06 -2.87
C SER A 195 18.93 -12.58 -4.29
N ALA A 196 18.68 -11.30 -4.59
CA ALA A 196 18.89 -10.75 -5.92
C ALA A 196 20.35 -10.89 -6.37
N PRO A 197 20.62 -11.28 -7.64
CA PRO A 197 21.98 -11.41 -8.18
C PRO A 197 22.77 -10.11 -8.20
N ASP A 198 22.08 -8.98 -8.42
CA ASP A 198 22.71 -7.66 -8.58
C ASP A 198 22.14 -6.66 -7.55
N LEU A 199 22.94 -6.27 -6.57
CA LEU A 199 22.61 -5.22 -5.60
C LEU A 199 23.41 -3.92 -5.84
N SER A 200 23.96 -3.74 -7.03
CA SER A 200 24.77 -2.56 -7.39
C SER A 200 24.01 -1.24 -7.23
N ALA A 201 22.71 -1.25 -7.50
CA ALA A 201 21.84 -0.07 -7.29
C ALA A 201 21.80 0.36 -5.82
N PHE A 202 21.59 -0.57 -4.90
CA PHE A 202 21.63 -0.28 -3.45
C PHE A 202 23.03 0.08 -2.96
N LYS A 203 24.07 -0.61 -3.46
CA LYS A 203 25.46 -0.24 -3.18
C LYS A 203 25.75 1.20 -3.57
N LYS A 204 25.32 1.63 -4.75
CA LYS A 204 25.49 3.01 -5.24
C LYS A 204 24.70 4.01 -4.40
N LEU A 205 23.42 3.71 -4.10
CA LEU A 205 22.53 4.58 -3.34
C LEU A 205 23.05 4.79 -1.91
N LEU A 206 23.35 3.69 -1.21
CA LEU A 206 23.74 3.71 0.20
C LEU A 206 25.23 4.03 0.42
N GLY A 207 26.06 3.91 -0.63
CA GLY A 207 27.49 4.17 -0.54
C GLY A 207 28.28 3.13 0.28
N VAL A 208 27.79 1.90 0.39
CA VAL A 208 28.39 0.80 1.17
C VAL A 208 28.65 -0.43 0.29
N PRO A 209 29.61 -1.32 0.66
CA PRO A 209 29.86 -2.56 -0.10
C PRO A 209 28.63 -3.48 -0.12
N GLU A 210 28.48 -4.26 -1.19
CA GLU A 210 27.37 -5.20 -1.36
C GLU A 210 27.21 -6.21 -0.20
N PRO A 211 28.26 -6.80 0.39
CA PRO A 211 28.12 -7.66 1.57
C PRO A 211 27.45 -6.95 2.76
N THR A 212 27.68 -5.64 2.92
CA THR A 212 27.02 -4.82 3.94
C THR A 212 25.53 -4.66 3.63
N VAL A 213 25.17 -4.40 2.36
CA VAL A 213 23.77 -4.34 1.92
C VAL A 213 23.05 -5.65 2.26
N ARG A 214 23.61 -6.80 1.86
CA ARG A 214 23.05 -8.13 2.16
C ARG A 214 22.92 -8.38 3.65
N LYS A 215 23.93 -8.02 4.45
CA LYS A 215 23.89 -8.15 5.92
C LYS A 215 22.72 -7.34 6.53
N VAL A 216 22.52 -6.11 6.08
CA VAL A 216 21.43 -5.24 6.56
C VAL A 216 20.08 -5.84 6.18
N LEU A 217 19.88 -6.20 4.92
CA LEU A 217 18.63 -6.79 4.44
C LEU A 217 18.28 -8.08 5.21
N ASN A 218 19.22 -9.01 5.36
CA ASN A 218 19.02 -10.26 6.08
C ASN A 218 18.80 -10.07 7.61
N SER A 219 19.07 -8.89 8.15
CA SER A 219 18.85 -8.60 9.57
C SER A 219 17.41 -8.21 9.90
N TRP A 220 16.58 -7.86 8.91
CA TRP A 220 15.21 -7.39 9.14
C TRP A 220 14.31 -8.48 9.72
N GLY A 221 14.33 -9.67 9.10
CA GLY A 221 13.47 -10.79 9.44
C GLY A 221 12.02 -10.63 9.03
N PRO A 222 11.19 -11.66 9.27
CA PRO A 222 9.81 -11.69 8.82
C PRO A 222 8.94 -10.55 9.35
N GLY A 223 8.05 -10.04 8.48
CA GLY A 223 7.07 -9.02 8.81
C GLY A 223 7.63 -7.62 9.03
N LYS A 224 8.88 -7.37 8.66
CA LYS A 224 9.54 -6.08 8.85
C LYS A 224 10.08 -5.49 7.55
N PHE A 225 10.10 -4.16 7.53
CA PHE A 225 10.63 -3.37 6.43
C PHE A 225 11.19 -2.04 6.95
N ASP A 226 12.23 -1.51 6.33
CA ASP A 226 12.83 -0.23 6.70
C ASP A 226 12.68 0.80 5.58
N ALA A 227 11.57 1.55 5.61
CA ALA A 227 11.28 2.57 4.63
C ALA A 227 12.24 3.78 4.72
N GLU A 228 12.80 4.04 5.88
CA GLU A 228 13.71 5.16 6.08
C GLU A 228 15.17 4.86 5.74
N LEU A 229 15.53 3.60 5.48
CA LEU A 229 16.91 3.22 5.14
C LEU A 229 17.44 3.98 3.92
N ILE A 230 16.63 4.13 2.89
CA ILE A 230 16.98 4.87 1.67
C ILE A 230 16.95 6.38 1.86
N LEU A 231 16.48 6.86 3.01
CA LEU A 231 16.44 8.29 3.35
C LEU A 231 17.65 8.70 4.19
N ASP A 232 17.87 8.02 5.32
CA ASP A 232 18.86 8.40 6.32
C ASP A 232 20.09 7.48 6.41
N GLY A 233 20.03 6.28 5.79
CA GLY A 233 21.12 5.31 5.81
C GLY A 233 21.33 4.59 7.14
N LYS A 234 20.43 4.72 8.12
CA LYS A 234 20.56 4.11 9.44
C LYS A 234 19.95 2.71 9.46
N ALA A 235 20.79 1.70 9.35
CA ALA A 235 20.37 0.30 9.29
C ALA A 235 20.11 -0.35 10.66
N PHE A 236 20.75 0.17 11.71
CA PHE A 236 20.68 -0.40 13.06
C PHE A 236 20.41 0.67 14.11
N ARG A 237 19.72 0.25 15.15
CA ARG A 237 19.44 1.03 16.36
C ARG A 237 20.69 1.07 17.26
N PRO A 238 20.73 2.00 18.24
CA PRO A 238 21.85 2.07 19.20
C PRO A 238 22.03 0.78 20.03
N ASP A 239 20.97 -0.01 20.21
CA ASP A 239 21.01 -1.31 20.90
C ASP A 239 21.47 -2.47 20.00
N GLY A 240 21.89 -2.19 18.76
CA GLY A 240 22.35 -3.17 17.78
C GLY A 240 21.25 -3.92 17.04
N LYS A 241 19.98 -3.70 17.36
CA LYS A 241 18.86 -4.30 16.64
C LYS A 241 18.64 -3.62 15.30
N PRO A 242 18.04 -4.32 14.31
CA PRO A 242 17.66 -3.72 13.04
C PRO A 242 16.76 -2.49 13.23
N ALA A 243 16.91 -1.49 12.37
CA ALA A 243 16.06 -0.32 12.33
C ALA A 243 14.69 -0.60 11.69
N ALA A 244 14.55 -1.73 10.99
CA ALA A 244 13.32 -2.14 10.33
C ALA A 244 12.14 -2.22 11.28
N THR A 245 10.99 -1.73 10.81
CA THR A 245 9.73 -1.70 11.57
C THR A 245 8.75 -2.77 11.07
N LEU A 246 7.82 -3.15 11.93
CA LEU A 246 6.75 -4.08 11.56
C LEU A 246 5.87 -3.47 10.46
N ILE A 247 5.50 -4.27 9.47
CA ILE A 247 4.54 -3.88 8.43
C ILE A 247 3.19 -3.60 9.10
N PRO A 248 2.64 -2.37 9.03
CA PRO A 248 1.39 -2.03 9.68
C PRO A 248 0.17 -2.58 8.94
N ALA A 249 -0.97 -2.67 9.61
CA ALA A 249 -2.25 -2.92 8.96
C ALA A 249 -2.65 -1.73 8.07
N ALA A 250 -3.28 -2.03 6.92
CA ALA A 250 -3.78 -1.04 5.97
C ALA A 250 -5.32 -1.09 5.84
N PHE A 251 -6.01 -1.55 6.87
CA PHE A 251 -7.47 -1.53 7.00
C PHE A 251 -7.92 -0.54 8.08
N GLY A 252 -9.20 -0.17 8.08
CA GLY A 252 -9.79 0.73 9.08
C GLY A 252 -9.18 2.14 9.06
N LEU A 253 -8.77 2.61 7.88
CA LEU A 253 -8.06 3.89 7.72
C LEU A 253 -9.00 5.08 7.56
N VAL A 254 -10.31 4.86 7.32
CA VAL A 254 -11.27 5.94 7.15
C VAL A 254 -11.36 6.81 8.41
N GLY A 255 -11.31 8.13 8.21
CA GLY A 255 -11.35 9.09 9.31
C GLY A 255 -10.03 9.32 10.05
N VAL A 256 -8.94 8.66 9.62
CA VAL A 256 -7.59 8.84 10.18
C VAL A 256 -6.75 9.67 9.20
N ASN A 257 -6.16 10.77 9.66
CA ASN A 257 -5.37 11.66 8.81
C ASN A 257 -3.89 11.31 8.75
N ASN A 258 -3.33 10.86 9.86
CA ASN A 258 -1.90 10.54 9.94
C ASN A 258 -1.68 9.04 9.83
N HIS A 259 -0.79 8.63 8.95
CA HIS A 259 -0.47 7.22 8.70
C HIS A 259 0.98 6.92 9.02
N THR A 260 1.35 5.63 8.95
CA THR A 260 2.62 5.08 9.42
C THR A 260 2.77 5.13 10.95
N TRP A 261 3.83 4.56 11.50
CA TRP A 261 4.06 4.51 12.96
C TRP A 261 4.28 5.89 13.59
N THR A 262 4.81 6.82 12.83
CA THR A 262 5.12 8.18 13.33
C THR A 262 4.03 9.20 12.99
N GLY A 263 3.19 8.93 11.99
CA GLY A 263 2.20 9.89 11.50
C GLY A 263 2.75 11.08 10.72
N ALA A 264 4.06 11.27 10.75
CA ALA A 264 4.73 12.45 10.20
C ALA A 264 4.81 12.46 8.66
N TRP A 265 4.60 11.32 8.02
CA TRP A 265 4.60 11.17 6.57
C TRP A 265 3.25 11.51 5.92
N GLY A 266 2.27 11.99 6.70
CA GLY A 266 1.01 12.51 6.19
C GLY A 266 -0.09 11.45 6.03
N ASN A 267 -1.02 11.73 5.11
CA ASN A 267 -2.17 10.88 4.84
C ASN A 267 -1.83 9.70 3.92
N VAL A 268 -2.81 8.80 3.72
CA VAL A 268 -2.60 7.58 2.93
C VAL A 268 -2.29 7.88 1.46
N THR A 269 -2.81 8.95 0.88
CA THR A 269 -2.49 9.33 -0.51
C THR A 269 -1.05 9.74 -0.67
N TYR A 270 -0.54 10.58 0.25
CA TYR A 270 0.88 10.95 0.27
C TYR A 270 1.76 9.70 0.43
N TRP A 271 1.41 8.84 1.40
CA TRP A 271 2.17 7.62 1.67
C TRP A 271 2.17 6.66 0.46
N ASN A 272 1.05 6.54 -0.24
CA ASN A 272 0.99 5.78 -1.49
C ASN A 272 1.90 6.35 -2.58
N ALA A 273 1.93 7.67 -2.75
CA ALA A 273 2.85 8.32 -3.69
C ALA A 273 4.32 8.08 -3.31
N PHE A 274 4.65 8.21 -2.02
CA PHE A 274 5.98 7.93 -1.49
C PHE A 274 6.39 6.48 -1.77
N VAL A 275 5.59 5.52 -1.32
CA VAL A 275 5.89 4.09 -1.45
C VAL A 275 5.99 3.67 -2.91
N SER A 276 5.01 4.05 -3.74
CA SER A 276 5.02 3.65 -5.16
C SER A 276 6.22 4.19 -5.92
N ASN A 277 6.66 5.41 -5.62
CA ASN A 277 7.81 6.03 -6.28
C ASN A 277 9.16 5.58 -5.70
N LEU A 278 9.30 5.50 -4.37
CA LEU A 278 10.59 5.34 -3.72
C LEU A 278 10.85 3.92 -3.24
N GLU A 279 9.87 3.28 -2.58
CA GLU A 279 10.05 1.94 -2.00
C GLU A 279 9.77 0.81 -3.00
N MET A 280 8.72 0.97 -3.82
CA MET A 280 8.42 0.03 -4.89
C MET A 280 9.29 0.28 -6.13
N HIS A 281 9.98 1.43 -6.20
CA HIS A 281 10.75 1.86 -7.37
C HIS A 281 9.93 1.92 -8.66
N GLY A 282 8.65 2.32 -8.54
CA GLY A 282 7.78 2.57 -9.69
C GLY A 282 8.24 3.79 -10.50
N GLN A 283 7.70 3.94 -11.69
CA GLN A 283 7.97 5.06 -12.58
C GLN A 283 6.90 6.14 -12.40
N GLY A 284 7.30 7.32 -11.90
CA GLY A 284 6.34 8.40 -11.65
C GLY A 284 7.00 9.71 -11.25
N THR A 285 6.16 10.63 -10.81
CA THR A 285 6.57 11.93 -10.30
C THR A 285 6.35 11.98 -8.79
N PHE A 286 7.37 12.40 -8.05
CA PHE A 286 7.29 12.58 -6.60
C PHE A 286 8.06 13.83 -6.17
N PHE A 287 7.41 14.65 -5.35
CA PHE A 287 8.02 15.88 -4.82
C PHE A 287 7.80 15.97 -3.32
N ASP A 288 8.90 16.02 -2.56
CA ASP A 288 8.91 16.32 -1.14
C ASP A 288 10.21 17.03 -0.74
N PRO A 289 10.19 18.36 -0.58
CA PRO A 289 11.38 19.13 -0.25
C PRO A 289 11.94 18.85 1.15
N ARG A 290 11.20 18.16 2.04
CA ARG A 290 11.72 17.71 3.34
C ARG A 290 12.89 16.75 3.18
N LEU A 291 12.93 16.00 2.07
CA LEU A 291 14.01 15.06 1.75
C LEU A 291 15.33 15.74 1.33
N ASP A 292 15.34 17.06 1.14
CA ASP A 292 16.55 17.83 0.85
C ASP A 292 17.40 18.12 2.09
N ASP A 293 16.89 17.82 3.30
CA ASP A 293 17.64 17.99 4.54
C ASP A 293 18.82 17.00 4.63
N LYS A 294 19.99 17.48 4.25
CA LYS A 294 21.24 16.71 4.25
C LYS A 294 21.67 16.19 5.63
N LYS A 295 21.19 16.79 6.72
CA LYS A 295 21.50 16.34 8.08
C LYS A 295 20.58 15.20 8.49
N LYS A 296 19.31 15.30 8.15
CA LYS A 296 18.30 14.32 8.52
C LYS A 296 18.22 13.15 7.52
N TYR A 297 18.25 13.47 6.24
CA TYR A 297 18.08 12.52 5.14
C TYR A 297 19.27 12.55 4.14
N PRO A 298 20.50 12.26 4.61
CA PRO A 298 21.70 12.42 3.78
C PRO A 298 21.70 11.57 2.51
N VAL A 299 21.09 10.38 2.54
CA VAL A 299 21.01 9.48 1.37
C VAL A 299 20.00 10.04 0.37
N ALA A 300 18.78 10.36 0.83
CA ALA A 300 17.74 10.92 -0.04
C ALA A 300 18.15 12.25 -0.67
N ALA A 301 18.72 13.17 0.12
CA ALA A 301 19.18 14.47 -0.39
C ALA A 301 20.29 14.34 -1.42
N LYS A 302 21.25 13.40 -1.20
CA LYS A 302 22.31 13.11 -2.17
C LYS A 302 21.79 12.52 -3.46
N ALA A 303 20.78 11.65 -3.38
CA ALA A 303 20.17 10.97 -4.51
C ALA A 303 19.06 11.77 -5.21
N GLY A 304 18.64 12.92 -4.63
CA GLY A 304 17.55 13.73 -5.17
C GLY A 304 16.17 13.06 -5.08
N LEU A 305 15.96 12.19 -4.08
CA LEU A 305 14.72 11.41 -3.96
C LEU A 305 13.48 12.27 -3.74
N GLY A 306 13.63 13.49 -3.21
CA GLY A 306 12.55 14.45 -3.07
C GLY A 306 12.13 15.15 -4.37
N HIS A 307 12.80 14.88 -5.49
CA HIS A 307 12.57 15.53 -6.78
C HIS A 307 12.54 14.51 -7.93
N LYS A 308 11.90 13.36 -7.70
CA LYS A 308 11.81 12.30 -8.70
C LYS A 308 10.85 12.70 -9.83
N HIS A 309 11.31 12.55 -11.06
CA HIS A 309 10.50 12.75 -12.26
C HIS A 309 11.00 11.80 -13.35
N ASP A 310 10.22 10.76 -13.58
CA ASP A 310 10.46 9.84 -14.68
C ASP A 310 9.78 10.33 -15.96
N GLY A 311 10.15 9.81 -17.11
CA GLY A 311 9.60 10.29 -18.39
C GLY A 311 8.09 10.04 -18.55
N GLU A 312 7.60 8.92 -18.02
CA GLU A 312 6.18 8.57 -17.94
C GLU A 312 5.76 8.41 -16.49
N ASP A 313 4.61 9.01 -16.12
CA ASP A 313 4.05 8.85 -14.78
C ASP A 313 2.97 7.76 -14.77
N LEU A 314 3.36 6.58 -14.31
CA LEU A 314 2.48 5.41 -14.17
C LEU A 314 1.75 5.36 -12.81
N ILE A 315 1.94 6.36 -11.95
CA ILE A 315 1.49 6.38 -10.55
C ILE A 315 0.36 7.36 -10.32
N SER A 316 0.56 8.64 -10.60
CA SER A 316 -0.29 9.74 -10.12
C SER A 316 -1.76 9.59 -10.48
N ALA A 317 -2.09 9.18 -11.69
CA ALA A 317 -3.47 8.99 -12.15
C ALA A 317 -4.22 7.86 -11.41
N LYS A 318 -3.50 6.93 -10.78
CA LYS A 318 -4.08 5.77 -10.09
C LYS A 318 -4.29 6.01 -8.60
N LEU A 319 -3.62 7.02 -8.02
CA LEU A 319 -3.68 7.31 -6.58
C LEU A 319 -5.09 7.59 -6.06
N PRO A 320 -5.97 8.33 -6.75
CA PRO A 320 -7.32 8.59 -6.24
C PRO A 320 -8.13 7.31 -6.00
N ALA A 321 -8.17 6.40 -6.96
CA ALA A 321 -8.89 5.13 -6.83
C ALA A 321 -8.23 4.19 -5.80
N LEU A 322 -6.89 4.12 -5.80
CA LEU A 322 -6.14 3.37 -4.80
C LEU A 322 -6.43 3.85 -3.37
N HIS A 323 -6.42 5.16 -3.14
CA HIS A 323 -6.75 5.78 -1.87
C HIS A 323 -8.18 5.43 -1.44
N PHE A 324 -9.14 5.58 -2.34
CA PHE A 324 -10.54 5.29 -2.06
C PHE A 324 -10.72 3.82 -1.65
N TYR A 325 -10.12 2.89 -2.37
CA TYR A 325 -10.16 1.46 -2.03
C TYR A 325 -9.56 1.17 -0.65
N GLN A 326 -8.41 1.75 -0.32
CA GLN A 326 -7.77 1.56 0.99
C GLN A 326 -8.61 2.10 2.14
N LEU A 327 -9.26 3.27 1.97
CA LEU A 327 -10.16 3.80 2.98
C LEU A 327 -11.43 2.95 3.14
N ALA A 328 -11.87 2.27 2.09
CA ALA A 328 -13.04 1.42 2.13
C ALA A 328 -12.80 0.06 2.82
N MET A 329 -11.54 -0.35 3.03
CA MET A 329 -11.23 -1.61 3.71
C MET A 329 -11.57 -1.54 5.20
N PRO A 330 -12.58 -2.29 5.69
CA PRO A 330 -12.95 -2.26 7.09
C PRO A 330 -11.94 -3.03 7.95
N ALA A 331 -11.77 -2.62 9.19
CA ALA A 331 -11.08 -3.46 10.17
C ALA A 331 -11.85 -4.76 10.40
N PRO A 332 -11.18 -5.91 10.54
CA PRO A 332 -11.86 -7.16 10.85
C PRO A 332 -12.49 -7.10 12.24
N LYS A 333 -13.68 -7.68 12.34
CA LYS A 333 -14.40 -7.77 13.63
C LYS A 333 -13.92 -8.99 14.41
N PRO A 334 -13.83 -8.90 15.74
CA PRO A 334 -13.48 -10.03 16.57
C PRO A 334 -14.52 -11.15 16.45
N PRO A 335 -14.11 -12.42 16.33
CA PRO A 335 -15.01 -13.55 16.44
C PRO A 335 -15.78 -13.52 17.77
N PRO A 336 -17.02 -14.02 17.82
CA PRO A 336 -17.87 -13.94 19.04
C PRO A 336 -17.20 -14.50 20.31
N ASP A 337 -16.39 -15.54 20.15
CA ASP A 337 -15.77 -16.26 21.28
C ASP A 337 -14.29 -15.88 21.51
N SER A 338 -13.79 -14.81 20.84
CA SER A 338 -12.40 -14.39 20.96
C SER A 338 -12.11 -13.57 22.23
N PHE A 339 -13.14 -13.19 22.98
CA PHE A 339 -13.02 -12.44 24.23
C PHE A 339 -14.20 -12.71 25.17
N ASN A 340 -14.00 -12.45 26.47
CA ASN A 340 -15.06 -12.54 27.48
C ASN A 340 -15.87 -11.23 27.52
N ARG A 341 -17.16 -11.27 27.18
CA ARG A 341 -18.03 -10.10 27.05
C ARG A 341 -18.23 -9.35 28.36
N GLU A 342 -18.41 -10.06 29.48
CA GLU A 342 -18.62 -9.43 30.80
C GLU A 342 -17.33 -8.74 31.28
N ALA A 343 -16.19 -9.38 31.10
CA ALA A 343 -14.90 -8.80 31.40
C ALA A 343 -14.62 -7.59 30.49
N ALA A 344 -14.94 -7.67 29.20
CA ALA A 344 -14.80 -6.57 28.27
C ALA A 344 -15.66 -5.35 28.67
N ALA A 345 -16.90 -5.54 29.12
CA ALA A 345 -17.74 -4.44 29.61
C ALA A 345 -17.13 -3.73 30.84
N ARG A 346 -16.53 -4.48 31.77
CA ARG A 346 -15.78 -3.88 32.89
C ARG A 346 -14.51 -3.18 32.39
N GLY A 347 -13.82 -3.80 31.42
CA GLY A 347 -12.61 -3.25 30.78
C GLY A 347 -12.88 -1.94 30.06
N GLU A 348 -14.03 -1.78 29.40
CA GLU A 348 -14.48 -0.53 28.77
C GLU A 348 -14.54 0.61 29.78
N THR A 349 -15.11 0.35 30.96
CA THR A 349 -15.16 1.33 32.04
C THR A 349 -13.75 1.72 32.48
N ILE A 350 -12.84 0.73 32.64
CA ILE A 350 -11.45 0.97 33.03
C ILE A 350 -10.74 1.79 31.96
N PHE A 351 -10.90 1.43 30.68
CA PHE A 351 -10.31 2.14 29.51
C PHE A 351 -10.68 3.62 29.49
N ASN A 352 -11.98 3.92 29.74
CA ASN A 352 -12.51 5.29 29.69
C ASN A 352 -12.22 6.11 30.96
N THR A 353 -11.88 5.46 32.08
CA THR A 353 -11.74 6.16 33.39
C THR A 353 -10.34 6.00 33.98
N LYS A 354 -10.11 4.95 34.76
CA LYS A 354 -8.89 4.75 35.55
C LYS A 354 -7.63 4.62 34.69
N ALA A 355 -7.69 3.87 33.58
CA ALA A 355 -6.59 3.65 32.68
C ALA A 355 -6.34 4.84 31.73
N LYS A 356 -7.33 5.74 31.58
CA LYS A 356 -7.27 6.95 30.72
C LYS A 356 -6.89 6.69 29.26
N CYS A 357 -7.04 5.47 28.78
CA CYS A 357 -6.66 5.11 27.41
C CYS A 357 -7.43 5.92 26.36
N ALA A 358 -8.73 6.21 26.63
CA ALA A 358 -9.57 7.02 25.76
C ALA A 358 -9.12 8.47 25.61
N SER A 359 -8.16 8.96 26.40
CA SER A 359 -7.63 10.32 26.22
C SER A 359 -6.81 10.48 24.95
N CYS A 360 -6.19 9.38 24.46
CA CYS A 360 -5.46 9.30 23.21
C CYS A 360 -6.16 8.38 22.21
N HIS A 361 -6.63 7.20 22.65
CA HIS A 361 -7.36 6.24 21.82
C HIS A 361 -8.87 6.55 21.83
N VAL A 362 -9.27 7.63 21.16
CA VAL A 362 -10.63 8.20 21.18
C VAL A 362 -11.58 7.35 20.34
N PRO A 363 -12.67 6.80 20.93
CA PRO A 363 -13.70 6.11 20.17
C PRO A 363 -14.44 7.05 19.19
N PRO A 364 -14.97 6.55 18.05
CA PRO A 364 -14.99 5.16 17.60
C PRO A 364 -13.74 4.75 16.81
N LEU A 365 -12.81 5.66 16.55
CA LEU A 365 -11.60 5.38 15.79
C LEU A 365 -10.49 4.78 16.66
N PHE A 366 -10.57 4.93 17.97
CA PHE A 366 -9.55 4.52 18.94
C PHE A 366 -8.16 5.03 18.59
N THR A 367 -8.10 6.26 18.10
CA THR A 367 -6.92 7.06 17.81
C THR A 367 -7.27 8.54 17.90
N GLU A 368 -6.27 9.38 17.86
CA GLU A 368 -6.45 10.82 17.66
C GLU A 368 -6.44 11.08 16.14
N PRO A 369 -7.59 11.36 15.52
CA PRO A 369 -7.70 11.44 14.06
C PRO A 369 -7.10 12.72 13.48
N GLY A 370 -6.75 13.69 14.33
CA GLY A 370 -6.25 15.01 13.95
C GLY A 370 -4.73 15.06 13.79
N TRP A 371 -4.12 16.06 14.44
CA TRP A 371 -2.70 16.41 14.30
C TRP A 371 -1.86 16.10 15.53
N ASN A 372 -2.46 15.51 16.56
CA ASN A 372 -1.74 15.18 17.79
C ASN A 372 -0.73 14.07 17.54
N LEU A 373 0.51 14.37 17.91
CA LEU A 373 1.62 13.43 17.88
C LEU A 373 2.34 13.51 19.23
N HIS A 374 2.80 12.37 19.72
CA HIS A 374 3.41 12.24 21.04
C HIS A 374 4.92 12.09 20.96
N THR A 375 5.61 12.71 21.89
CA THR A 375 7.05 12.45 22.06
C THR A 375 7.28 11.04 22.60
N ALA A 376 8.44 10.48 22.32
CA ALA A 376 8.85 9.19 22.87
C ALA A 376 8.81 9.16 24.42
N GLN A 377 9.15 10.28 25.04
CA GLN A 377 9.12 10.44 26.50
C GLN A 377 7.68 10.37 27.07
N GLU A 378 6.69 11.00 26.41
CA GLU A 378 5.29 10.96 26.82
C GLU A 378 4.74 9.54 26.85
N ILE A 379 5.16 8.69 25.93
CA ILE A 379 4.68 7.30 25.81
C ILE A 379 5.67 6.25 26.35
N GLY A 380 6.78 6.71 26.96
CA GLY A 380 7.73 5.87 27.67
C GLY A 380 8.56 4.90 26.80
N ILE A 381 8.86 5.27 25.56
CA ILE A 381 9.70 4.49 24.63
C ILE A 381 10.90 5.30 24.14
N ASP A 382 11.81 4.67 23.37
CA ASP A 382 12.91 5.41 22.73
C ASP A 382 12.43 6.24 21.54
N ASP A 383 13.25 7.22 21.17
CA ASP A 383 12.96 8.16 20.12
C ASP A 383 13.62 7.84 18.76
N PHE A 384 14.23 6.65 18.63
CA PHE A 384 15.01 6.31 17.44
C PHE A 384 14.17 6.41 16.17
N GLN A 385 13.03 5.70 16.10
CA GLN A 385 12.15 5.72 14.92
C GLN A 385 11.50 7.09 14.71
N ALA A 386 11.09 7.76 15.80
CA ALA A 386 10.54 9.11 15.71
C ALA A 386 11.53 10.10 15.09
N LYS A 387 12.81 10.04 15.47
CA LYS A 387 13.87 10.92 14.92
C LYS A 387 14.19 10.68 13.46
N ARG A 388 13.77 9.56 12.88
CA ARG A 388 13.89 9.26 11.45
C ARG A 388 12.78 9.92 10.63
N ALA A 389 11.65 10.26 11.25
CA ALA A 389 10.51 10.92 10.63
C ALA A 389 10.53 12.44 10.80
N PRO A 390 9.84 13.24 9.97
CA PRO A 390 9.93 14.71 9.97
C PRO A 390 9.69 15.37 11.33
N ASP A 391 8.66 14.92 12.08
CA ASP A 391 8.18 15.61 13.29
C ASP A 391 8.84 15.13 14.59
N ASN A 392 9.71 14.12 14.54
CA ASN A 392 10.37 13.50 15.70
C ASN A 392 9.37 13.00 16.77
N ARG A 393 8.19 12.54 16.36
CA ARG A 393 7.08 12.12 17.23
C ARG A 393 6.45 10.83 16.74
N TYR A 394 5.60 10.25 17.55
CA TYR A 394 4.77 9.10 17.26
C TYR A 394 3.30 9.52 17.20
N ARG A 395 2.51 8.91 16.34
CA ARG A 395 1.05 9.01 16.38
C ARG A 395 0.47 8.04 17.40
N THR A 396 -0.76 8.28 17.80
CA THR A 396 -1.58 7.29 18.49
C THR A 396 -2.04 6.25 17.48
N GLU A 397 -1.57 5.00 17.60
CA GLU A 397 -1.95 3.91 16.70
C GLU A 397 -3.43 3.55 16.91
N PRO A 398 -4.26 3.44 15.85
CA PRO A 398 -5.64 3.01 15.97
C PRO A 398 -5.70 1.59 16.58
N LEU A 399 -6.45 1.42 17.66
CA LEU A 399 -6.69 0.11 18.23
C LEU A 399 -7.74 -0.62 17.39
N ARG A 400 -7.31 -1.64 16.65
CA ARG A 400 -8.16 -2.43 15.77
C ARG A 400 -7.66 -3.87 15.72
N ALA A 401 -8.61 -4.79 15.78
CA ALA A 401 -8.34 -6.22 15.59
C ALA A 401 -7.28 -6.79 16.54
N LEU A 402 -7.22 -6.30 17.78
CA LEU A 402 -6.24 -6.73 18.79
C LEU A 402 -6.45 -8.18 19.25
N PHE A 403 -7.56 -8.80 18.89
CA PHE A 403 -7.82 -10.21 19.13
C PHE A 403 -6.90 -11.14 18.34
N ASP A 404 -6.40 -10.71 17.18
CA ASP A 404 -5.59 -11.54 16.29
C ASP A 404 -4.09 -11.27 16.50
N THR A 405 -3.48 -12.14 17.31
CA THR A 405 -2.03 -12.14 17.56
C THR A 405 -1.26 -13.09 16.64
N GLN A 406 -1.94 -13.88 15.81
CA GLN A 406 -1.32 -14.88 14.95
C GLN A 406 -0.99 -14.35 13.55
N LYS A 407 -1.77 -13.41 13.04
CA LYS A 407 -1.58 -12.79 11.72
C LYS A 407 -1.34 -11.30 11.84
N ILE A 408 -2.34 -10.53 12.29
CA ILE A 408 -2.29 -9.06 12.31
C ILE A 408 -1.22 -8.53 13.26
N HIS A 409 -1.10 -9.10 14.46
CA HIS A 409 -0.13 -8.70 15.47
C HIS A 409 1.01 -9.72 15.68
N LYS A 410 1.22 -10.63 14.73
CA LYS A 410 2.39 -11.51 14.74
C LYS A 410 3.67 -10.66 14.75
N GLY A 411 4.61 -11.02 15.63
CA GLY A 411 5.83 -10.24 15.86
C GLY A 411 5.69 -9.16 16.93
N GLY A 412 4.51 -9.01 17.55
CA GLY A 412 4.28 -8.13 18.69
C GLY A 412 3.65 -6.79 18.34
N PHE A 413 3.66 -5.92 19.33
CA PHE A 413 3.06 -4.59 19.32
C PHE A 413 4.12 -3.49 19.25
N TYR A 414 3.71 -2.27 18.91
CA TYR A 414 4.54 -1.12 18.53
C TYR A 414 5.27 -1.33 17.21
N HIS A 415 5.96 -0.28 16.75
CA HIS A 415 6.64 -0.25 15.46
C HIS A 415 7.73 -1.33 15.31
N ASP A 416 8.34 -1.74 16.39
CA ASP A 416 9.48 -2.68 16.38
C ASP A 416 9.17 -4.07 16.99
N GLY A 417 7.93 -4.25 17.49
CA GLY A 417 7.53 -5.51 18.15
C GLY A 417 8.07 -5.67 19.58
N ARG A 418 8.42 -4.56 20.26
CA ARG A 418 9.04 -4.59 21.59
C ARG A 418 8.19 -5.25 22.68
N PHE A 419 6.89 -5.23 22.52
CA PHE A 419 5.95 -5.89 23.43
C PHE A 419 5.34 -7.10 22.73
N ALA A 420 5.64 -8.27 23.23
CA ALA A 420 5.20 -9.52 22.60
C ALA A 420 3.70 -9.76 22.74
N THR A 421 3.09 -9.25 23.81
CA THR A 421 1.70 -9.54 24.19
C THR A 421 0.94 -8.27 24.61
N LEU A 422 -0.41 -8.32 24.59
CA LEU A 422 -1.24 -7.25 25.15
C LEU A 422 -1.00 -7.01 26.65
N PRO A 423 -0.80 -8.05 27.50
CA PRO A 423 -0.36 -7.85 28.88
C PRO A 423 0.91 -6.98 29.00
N ASP A 424 1.91 -7.18 28.12
CA ASP A 424 3.13 -6.38 28.16
C ASP A 424 2.84 -4.90 27.86
N VAL A 425 1.96 -4.62 26.88
CA VAL A 425 1.51 -3.25 26.57
C VAL A 425 0.77 -2.61 27.74
N VAL A 426 -0.17 -3.33 28.36
CA VAL A 426 -0.93 -2.83 29.52
C VAL A 426 -0.01 -2.58 30.72
N ASN A 427 0.93 -3.48 30.99
CA ASN A 427 1.92 -3.30 32.07
C ASN A 427 2.84 -2.12 31.80
N HIS A 428 3.25 -1.91 30.57
CA HIS A 428 4.04 -0.75 30.18
C HIS A 428 3.32 0.55 30.53
N TYR A 429 2.07 0.74 30.09
CA TYR A 429 1.31 1.95 30.39
C TYR A 429 0.92 2.08 31.86
N ASP A 430 0.63 0.97 32.55
CA ASP A 430 0.42 0.97 33.99
C ASP A 430 1.64 1.54 34.72
N SER A 431 2.83 1.16 34.31
CA SER A 431 4.10 1.66 34.87
C SER A 431 4.35 3.12 34.50
N VAL A 432 4.29 3.45 33.19
CA VAL A 432 4.62 4.80 32.67
C VAL A 432 3.69 5.87 33.27
N PHE A 433 2.40 5.61 33.32
CA PHE A 433 1.39 6.56 33.79
C PHE A 433 1.02 6.36 35.27
N LYS A 434 1.63 5.38 35.95
CA LYS A 434 1.40 5.08 37.38
C LYS A 434 -0.08 4.86 37.68
N LEU A 435 -0.77 4.07 36.83
CA LEU A 435 -2.22 3.88 36.87
C LEU A 435 -2.66 3.04 38.07
N ARG A 436 -1.78 2.20 38.60
CA ARG A 436 -2.03 1.30 39.75
C ARG A 436 -3.22 0.37 39.50
N LEU A 437 -3.23 -0.24 38.33
CA LEU A 437 -4.25 -1.23 37.98
C LEU A 437 -4.02 -2.53 38.77
N THR A 438 -5.10 -3.09 39.31
CA THR A 438 -5.08 -4.44 39.87
C THR A 438 -4.95 -5.47 38.75
N GLU A 439 -4.53 -6.68 39.08
CA GLU A 439 -4.42 -7.77 38.10
C GLU A 439 -5.78 -8.11 37.45
N GLN A 440 -6.90 -7.94 38.18
CA GLN A 440 -8.22 -8.14 37.61
C GLN A 440 -8.59 -7.03 36.64
N GLU A 441 -8.29 -5.77 36.97
CA GLU A 441 -8.50 -4.65 36.07
C GLU A 441 -7.69 -4.77 34.78
N LYS A 442 -6.45 -5.24 34.85
CA LYS A 442 -5.63 -5.52 33.68
C LYS A 442 -6.24 -6.60 32.79
N LYS A 443 -6.72 -7.70 33.37
CA LYS A 443 -7.41 -8.77 32.64
C LYS A 443 -8.69 -8.27 31.95
N ASP A 444 -9.51 -7.52 32.66
CA ASP A 444 -10.74 -6.95 32.12
C ASP A 444 -10.43 -5.96 30.97
N LEU A 445 -9.42 -5.12 31.13
CA LEU A 445 -8.95 -4.19 30.09
C LEU A 445 -8.47 -4.93 28.84
N ILE A 446 -7.74 -6.03 28.98
CA ILE A 446 -7.27 -6.84 27.85
C ILE A 446 -8.46 -7.46 27.10
N GLU A 447 -9.51 -7.93 27.79
CA GLU A 447 -10.70 -8.45 27.13
C GLU A 447 -11.45 -7.35 26.35
N TYR A 448 -11.50 -6.11 26.87
CA TYR A 448 -12.01 -4.99 26.12
C TYR A 448 -11.17 -4.68 24.86
N LEU A 449 -9.84 -4.62 25.00
CA LEU A 449 -8.95 -4.40 23.87
C LEU A 449 -9.11 -5.45 22.76
N LYS A 450 -9.37 -6.72 23.12
CA LYS A 450 -9.70 -7.75 22.14
C LYS A 450 -11.07 -7.57 21.46
N SER A 451 -11.97 -6.85 22.07
CA SER A 451 -13.34 -6.63 21.55
C SER A 451 -13.45 -5.50 20.52
N ILE A 452 -12.36 -4.71 20.31
CA ILE A 452 -12.34 -3.53 19.44
C ILE A 452 -11.43 -3.70 18.21
#